data_9cc62cd78e5005fded39d8bce27d1106
#
_entry.id   9cc62cd78e5005fded39d8bce27d1106
#
_cell.length_a   1.000
_cell.length_b   1.000
_cell.length_c   1.000
_cell.angle_alpha   90.00
_cell.angle_beta   90.00
_cell.angle_gamma   90.00
#
_symmetry.space_group_name_H-M   'P 1'
#
loop_
_entity.id
_entity.type
_entity.pdbx_description
1 polymer ?
#
loop_
_entity_poly.entity_id
_entity_poly.type
_entity_poly.pdbx_seq_one_letter_code
_entity_poly.pdbx_strand_id
1 'polypeptide(L)'
;HINDTLIAGAGLCDLESVKITITESTDRIKELIEWGTNFDKKQTGLYDLAKEGGHSEYRILHHRDNTGFEIERALLEKVRSHPNVIIKENQYTIDIITGLQR
;
A
#
# COMPACT_ATOMS: atom_id res chain seq x y z
N HIS A 1 -8.91 -13.54 3.83
CA HIS A 1 -7.63 -13.00 3.31
C HIS A 1 -6.42 -13.63 4.02
N ILE A 2 -6.44 -13.72 5.35
CA ILE A 2 -5.37 -14.37 6.11
C ILE A 2 -5.18 -15.82 5.65
N ASN A 3 -6.26 -16.58 5.53
CA ASN A 3 -6.21 -17.97 5.08
C ASN A 3 -5.65 -18.11 3.66
N ASP A 4 -6.08 -17.24 2.74
CA ASP A 4 -5.57 -17.23 1.37
C ASP A 4 -4.07 -16.95 1.33
N THR A 5 -3.59 -16.04 2.17
CA THR A 5 -2.18 -15.71 2.28
C THR A 5 -1.35 -16.90 2.78
N LEU A 6 -1.86 -17.61 3.79
CA LEU A 6 -1.19 -18.79 4.33
C LEU A 6 -1.12 -19.93 3.30
N ILE A 7 -2.18 -20.12 2.52
CA ILE A 7 -2.22 -21.12 1.46
C ILE A 7 -1.21 -20.78 0.36
N ALA A 8 -1.21 -19.53 -0.11
CA ALA A 8 -0.30 -19.07 -1.16
C ALA A 8 1.16 -19.14 -0.72
N GLY A 9 1.45 -18.92 0.55
CA GLY A 9 2.79 -18.96 1.12
C GLY A 9 3.37 -20.36 1.32
N ALA A 10 2.56 -21.40 1.15
CA ALA A 10 3.00 -22.80 1.18
C ALA A 10 3.87 -23.18 2.39
N GLY A 11 3.51 -22.71 3.57
CA GLY A 11 4.21 -23.03 4.82
C GLY A 11 5.40 -22.13 5.16
N LEU A 12 5.69 -21.14 4.33
CA LEU A 12 6.80 -20.20 4.57
C LEU A 12 6.39 -18.94 5.33
N CYS A 13 5.10 -18.78 5.62
CA CYS A 13 4.59 -17.59 6.28
C CYS A 13 4.88 -17.55 7.77
N ASP A 14 5.21 -16.36 8.27
CA ASP A 14 5.11 -16.05 9.70
C ASP A 14 3.65 -15.66 9.98
N LEU A 15 2.95 -16.49 10.73
CA LEU A 15 1.52 -16.31 11.01
C LEU A 15 1.22 -14.96 11.69
N GLU A 16 2.04 -14.56 12.64
CA GLU A 16 1.86 -13.30 13.39
C GLU A 16 1.96 -12.09 12.47
N SER A 17 3.00 -12.06 11.63
CA SER A 17 3.20 -11.00 10.65
C SER A 17 2.06 -10.92 9.64
N VAL A 18 1.55 -12.06 9.17
CA VAL A 18 0.40 -12.13 8.26
C VAL A 18 -0.84 -11.53 8.92
N LYS A 19 -1.13 -11.91 10.16
CA LYS A 19 -2.28 -11.38 10.90
C LYS A 19 -2.22 -9.87 11.06
N ILE A 20 -1.07 -9.34 11.48
CA ILE A 20 -0.88 -7.90 11.66
C ILE A 20 -1.07 -7.16 10.34
N THR A 21 -0.40 -7.60 9.29
CA THR A 21 -0.45 -6.96 7.97
C THR A 21 -1.87 -6.91 7.42
N ILE A 22 -2.57 -8.04 7.44
CA ILE A 22 -3.92 -8.13 6.88
C ILE A 22 -4.92 -7.36 7.75
N THR A 23 -4.83 -7.47 9.06
CA THR A 23 -5.76 -6.82 9.99
C THR A 23 -5.64 -5.29 9.90
N GLU A 24 -4.44 -4.76 9.76
CA GLU A 24 -4.22 -3.32 9.66
C GLU A 24 -4.44 -2.75 8.25
N SER A 25 -4.56 -3.60 7.24
CA SER A 25 -4.66 -3.17 5.84
C SER A 25 -5.82 -2.22 5.57
N THR A 26 -6.97 -2.45 6.21
CA THR A 26 -8.16 -1.61 6.02
C THR A 26 -7.89 -0.16 6.41
N ASP A 27 -7.25 0.06 7.56
CA ASP A 27 -6.92 1.40 8.02
C ASP A 27 -5.86 2.07 7.15
N ARG A 28 -4.87 1.30 6.70
CA ARG A 28 -3.82 1.81 5.78
C ARG A 28 -4.40 2.20 4.44
N ILE A 29 -5.34 1.44 3.91
CA ILE A 29 -6.03 1.77 2.65
C ILE A 29 -6.88 3.03 2.81
N LYS A 30 -7.56 3.19 3.93
CA LYS A 30 -8.31 4.41 4.22
C LYS A 30 -7.41 5.65 4.23
N GLU A 31 -6.22 5.55 4.80
CA GLU A 31 -5.23 6.63 4.78
C GLU A 31 -4.83 6.99 3.35
N LEU A 32 -4.55 6.00 2.49
CA LEU A 32 -4.22 6.24 1.09
C LEU A 32 -5.34 6.98 0.36
N ILE A 33 -6.58 6.62 0.62
CA ILE A 33 -7.75 7.29 0.03
C ILE A 33 -7.84 8.74 0.53
N GLU A 34 -7.66 8.97 1.81
CA GLU A 34 -7.65 10.32 2.39
C GLU A 34 -6.54 11.19 1.81
N TRP A 35 -5.41 10.60 1.47
CA TRP A 35 -4.28 11.30 0.86
C TRP A 35 -4.39 11.48 -0.64
N GLY A 36 -5.52 11.07 -1.23
CA GLY A 36 -5.85 11.37 -2.62
C GLY A 36 -5.60 10.26 -3.61
N THR A 37 -5.38 9.02 -3.18
CA THR A 37 -5.27 7.87 -4.09
C THR A 37 -6.62 7.57 -4.72
N ASN A 38 -6.66 7.48 -6.05
CA ASN A 38 -7.88 7.21 -6.82
C ASN A 38 -7.94 5.75 -7.24
N PHE A 39 -8.55 4.92 -6.43
CA PHE A 39 -8.88 3.55 -6.82
C PHE A 39 -10.10 3.52 -7.75
N ASP A 40 -10.11 2.58 -8.67
CA ASP A 40 -11.20 2.47 -9.65
C ASP A 40 -12.55 2.21 -8.96
N LYS A 41 -13.59 2.85 -9.48
CA LYS A 41 -14.97 2.72 -8.99
C LYS A 41 -15.88 2.21 -10.09
N LYS A 42 -16.92 1.48 -9.67
CA LYS A 42 -18.03 1.13 -10.55
C LYS A 42 -18.88 2.35 -10.88
N GLN A 43 -19.75 2.23 -11.87
CA GLN A 43 -20.69 3.30 -12.24
C GLN A 43 -21.61 3.72 -11.07
N THR A 44 -21.83 2.83 -10.13
CA THR A 44 -22.63 3.07 -8.91
C THR A 44 -21.92 3.94 -7.87
N GLY A 45 -20.63 4.25 -8.07
CA GLY A 45 -19.80 5.00 -7.11
C GLY A 45 -19.09 4.15 -6.08
N LEU A 46 -19.36 2.85 -6.02
CA LEU A 46 -18.65 1.91 -5.16
C LEU A 46 -17.31 1.50 -5.78
N TYR A 47 -16.34 1.15 -4.94
CA TYR A 47 -15.04 0.66 -5.43
C TYR A 47 -15.19 -0.62 -6.23
N ASP A 48 -14.47 -0.70 -7.34
CA ASP A 48 -14.39 -1.89 -8.17
C ASP A 48 -13.29 -2.79 -7.62
N LEU A 49 -13.67 -3.95 -7.07
CA LEU A 49 -12.73 -4.87 -6.44
C LEU A 49 -12.33 -5.97 -7.40
N ALA A 50 -11.04 -6.23 -7.51
CA ALA A 50 -10.49 -7.31 -8.31
C ALA A 50 -10.19 -8.55 -7.47
N LYS A 51 -10.12 -9.69 -8.15
CA LYS A 51 -9.65 -10.96 -7.59
C LYS A 51 -8.38 -11.34 -8.31
N GLU A 52 -7.27 -11.23 -7.60
CA GLU A 52 -5.96 -11.56 -8.16
C GLU A 52 -5.46 -12.93 -7.68
N GLY A 53 -4.32 -13.37 -8.19
CA GLY A 53 -3.74 -14.66 -7.83
C GLY A 53 -3.58 -14.83 -6.32
N GLY A 54 -3.96 -16.01 -5.81
CA GLY A 54 -3.92 -16.32 -4.39
C GLY A 54 -5.13 -15.85 -3.59
N HIS A 55 -6.01 -15.02 -4.16
CA HIS A 55 -7.23 -14.56 -3.49
C HIS A 55 -8.44 -15.40 -3.88
N SER A 56 -9.26 -15.78 -2.91
CA SER A 56 -10.53 -16.50 -3.14
C SER A 56 -11.73 -15.57 -3.32
N GLU A 57 -11.57 -14.28 -2.99
CA GLU A 57 -12.63 -13.28 -3.01
C GLU A 57 -12.23 -12.05 -3.80
N TYR A 58 -13.21 -11.29 -4.30
CA TYR A 58 -13.02 -9.99 -4.93
C TYR A 58 -12.85 -8.92 -3.86
N ARG A 59 -11.60 -8.57 -3.52
CA ARG A 59 -11.31 -7.63 -2.44
C ARG A 59 -10.15 -6.67 -2.72
N ILE A 60 -9.56 -6.73 -3.91
CA ILE A 60 -8.37 -5.95 -4.25
C ILE A 60 -8.78 -4.62 -4.87
N LEU A 61 -8.42 -3.52 -4.22
CA LEU A 61 -8.54 -2.18 -4.79
C LEU A 61 -7.43 -1.99 -5.82
N HIS A 62 -7.75 -1.28 -6.91
CA HIS A 62 -6.81 -1.08 -8.00
C HIS A 62 -7.09 0.24 -8.73
N HIS A 63 -6.12 0.70 -9.51
CA HIS A 63 -6.26 1.81 -10.44
C HIS A 63 -5.82 1.33 -11.82
N ARG A 64 -6.75 0.85 -12.64
CA ARG A 64 -6.47 0.20 -13.93
C ARG A 64 -5.38 -0.87 -13.76
N ASP A 65 -4.33 -0.83 -14.60
CA ASP A 65 -3.16 -1.72 -14.49
C ASP A 65 -1.96 -1.04 -13.78
N ASN A 66 -2.16 0.17 -13.25
CA ASN A 66 -1.11 1.03 -12.72
C ASN A 66 -1.33 1.40 -11.24
N THR A 67 -1.76 0.44 -10.43
CA THR A 67 -2.09 0.67 -9.02
C THR A 67 -0.91 1.29 -8.26
N GLY A 68 0.28 0.72 -8.40
CA GLY A 68 1.47 1.23 -7.73
C GLY A 68 1.84 2.64 -8.16
N PHE A 69 1.73 2.96 -9.44
CA PHE A 69 1.97 4.30 -9.96
C PHE A 69 1.00 5.32 -9.35
N GLU A 70 -0.29 4.96 -9.24
CA GLU A 70 -1.29 5.86 -8.66
C GLU A 70 -1.03 6.11 -7.17
N ILE A 71 -0.68 5.09 -6.41
CA ILE A 71 -0.32 5.24 -5.00
C ILE A 71 0.89 6.17 -4.85
N GLU A 72 1.93 5.95 -5.63
CA GLU A 72 3.13 6.80 -5.62
C GLU A 72 2.80 8.24 -5.99
N ARG A 73 2.00 8.47 -7.04
CA ARG A 73 1.55 9.81 -7.44
C ARG A 73 0.87 10.55 -6.29
N ALA A 74 -0.08 9.89 -5.63
CA ALA A 74 -0.84 10.48 -4.53
C ALA A 74 0.06 10.82 -3.33
N LEU A 75 0.95 9.91 -2.97
CA LEU A 75 1.88 10.12 -1.87
C LEU A 75 2.89 11.23 -2.16
N LEU A 76 3.44 11.29 -3.36
CA LEU A 76 4.34 12.36 -3.76
C LEU A 76 3.66 13.74 -3.73
N GLU A 77 2.44 13.83 -4.23
CA GLU A 77 1.67 15.07 -4.19
C GLU A 77 1.43 15.52 -2.74
N LYS A 78 1.08 14.61 -1.88
CA LYS A 78 0.86 14.89 -0.46
C LYS A 78 2.14 15.35 0.23
N VAL A 79 3.24 14.68 -0.02
CA VAL A 79 4.55 15.01 0.56
C VAL A 79 5.05 16.36 0.06
N ARG A 80 4.93 16.65 -1.25
CA ARG A 80 5.34 17.93 -1.83
C ARG A 80 4.56 19.12 -1.29
N SER A 81 3.31 18.91 -0.90
CA SER A 81 2.47 19.95 -0.29
C SER A 81 2.74 20.15 1.19
N HIS A 82 3.52 19.27 1.83
CA HIS A 82 3.76 19.35 3.26
C HIS A 82 4.94 20.28 3.58
N PRO A 83 4.73 21.31 4.43
CA PRO A 83 5.76 22.34 4.67
C PRO A 83 7.02 21.84 5.40
N ASN A 84 6.91 20.74 6.13
CA ASN A 84 8.02 20.19 6.92
C ASN A 84 8.80 19.09 6.21
N VAL A 85 8.48 18.82 4.94
CA VAL A 85 9.14 17.78 4.16
C VAL A 85 9.98 18.40 3.04
N ILE A 86 11.24 18.01 2.95
CA ILE A 86 12.16 18.41 1.90
C ILE A 86 12.48 17.18 1.06
N ILE A 87 12.20 17.25 -0.25
CA ILE A 87 12.52 16.17 -1.19
C ILE A 87 13.85 16.48 -1.87
N LYS A 88 14.78 15.55 -1.79
CA LYS A 88 16.07 15.62 -2.45
C LYS A 88 16.16 14.55 -3.52
N GLU A 89 16.04 14.96 -4.77
CA GLU A 89 16.08 14.05 -5.92
C GLU A 89 17.51 13.81 -6.38
N ASN A 90 17.71 12.75 -7.18
CA ASN A 90 18.99 12.40 -7.80
C ASN A 90 20.11 12.19 -6.77
N GLN A 91 19.77 11.64 -5.62
CA GLN A 91 20.71 11.34 -4.54
C GLN A 91 20.65 9.87 -4.16
N TYR A 92 21.80 9.27 -3.98
CA TYR A 92 21.90 7.87 -3.58
C TYR A 92 22.17 7.80 -2.08
N THR A 93 21.30 7.12 -1.36
CA THR A 93 21.47 6.90 0.09
C THR A 93 22.48 5.78 0.31
N ILE A 94 23.57 6.08 1.01
CA ILE A 94 24.63 5.12 1.32
C ILE A 94 24.37 4.48 2.68
N ASP A 95 24.01 5.29 3.68
CA ASP A 95 23.83 4.83 5.05
C ASP A 95 22.91 5.78 5.82
N ILE A 96 22.37 5.27 6.94
CA ILE A 96 21.58 6.07 7.87
C ILE A 96 22.37 6.17 9.18
N ILE A 97 22.78 7.40 9.53
CA ILE A 97 23.52 7.66 10.77
C ILE A 97 22.52 7.90 11.89
N THR A 98 22.51 7.02 12.87
CA THR A 98 21.66 7.13 14.06
C THR A 98 22.37 7.88 15.18
N GLY A 99 21.62 8.27 16.21
CA GLY A 99 22.20 8.92 17.41
C GLY A 99 23.27 8.10 18.11
N LEU A 100 23.22 6.77 17.99
CA LEU A 100 24.22 5.87 18.57
C LEU A 100 25.53 5.83 17.77
N GLN A 101 25.51 6.22 16.50
CA GLN A 101 26.66 6.21 15.59
C GLN A 101 27.35 7.57 15.46
N ARG A 102 26.80 8.57 16.09
CA ARG A 102 27.37 9.93 16.05
C ARG A 102 28.55 10.12 16.99
#